data_c789c7dc14d3c61d86e2458e3542a620
#
_entry.id   c789c7dc14d3c61d86e2458e3542a620
#
_cell.length_a   1.000
_cell.length_b   1.000
_cell.length_c   1.000
_cell.angle_alpha   90.00
_cell.angle_beta   90.00
_cell.angle_gamma   90.00
#
_symmetry.space_group_name_H-M   'P 1'
#
loop_
_entity.id
_entity.type
_entity.pdbx_description
1 polymer ?
#
loop_
_entity_poly.entity_id
_entity_poly.type
_entity_poly.pdbx_seq_one_letter_code
_entity_poly.pdbx_strand_id
1 'polypeptide(L)'
;MLNTQRIYAITAIASLSLPLIAQQQHKVTQAEVDRITREAILIDTHNDVTSRTVSGYDIATPNKSGETDLPRMKGFLGAEFFAVYVGAEYVKDNNSANRALQMIDTVRTDIIAAHPNDFVFATTADDIVRAHNEHKIAALMGIEGGHAIEDSLRLLRDYYDLGVRYMTLTHFNTNNWADSQGDVNDPKIKHHDGLTPFGKDVVREMNRLGMMVDISHTADATFYAALETSTAPIIASHSACRSVSSYTRNMTDDMIKALAAKGGAIQINFGCDFLSQRYFSAAEPLEASMRDQFMAALKIEDPTAKAAAIEKLKAEFNAKVPPATLADVVAQIDHAVKIGGIDHVGIGTDFDGVGCVPPDLNSYDKFPALTRALLQKGYSAEDIKKIYGGNLLRVMRAVEQRARELKATPALHAEITE
;
A
#
# COMPACT_ATOMS: atom_id res chain seq x y z
N MET A 1 32.75 -66.63 -56.87
CA MET A 1 33.16 -66.81 -55.48
C MET A 1 33.70 -65.48 -55.01
N LEU A 2 32.89 -64.64 -54.39
CA LEU A 2 33.31 -63.34 -53.84
C LEU A 2 32.84 -63.27 -52.41
N ASN A 3 33.81 -63.20 -51.55
CA ASN A 3 33.68 -63.18 -50.07
C ASN A 3 33.40 -61.74 -49.61
N THR A 4 32.25 -61.47 -49.07
CA THR A 4 31.89 -60.16 -48.49
C THR A 4 32.03 -60.21 -46.96
N GLN A 5 33.10 -59.61 -46.41
CA GLN A 5 33.25 -59.36 -44.98
C GLN A 5 32.43 -58.11 -44.58
N ARG A 6 31.51 -58.32 -43.66
CA ARG A 6 30.79 -57.21 -43.01
C ARG A 6 31.61 -56.71 -41.81
N ILE A 7 32.01 -55.44 -41.87
CA ILE A 7 32.63 -54.71 -40.77
C ILE A 7 31.50 -54.13 -39.90
N TYR A 8 31.41 -54.53 -38.62
CA TYR A 8 30.54 -53.88 -37.64
C TYR A 8 31.33 -52.74 -36.99
N ALA A 9 30.87 -51.49 -37.21
CA ALA A 9 31.34 -50.32 -36.43
C ALA A 9 30.59 -50.24 -35.11
N ILE A 10 31.30 -50.40 -34.00
CA ILE A 10 30.79 -50.20 -32.65
C ILE A 10 30.96 -48.72 -32.36
N THR A 11 29.82 -47.97 -32.33
CA THR A 11 29.80 -46.59 -31.90
C THR A 11 29.69 -46.57 -30.37
N ALA A 12 30.78 -46.24 -29.69
CA ALA A 12 30.77 -46.01 -28.25
C ALA A 12 30.11 -44.65 -27.96
N ILE A 13 28.92 -44.66 -27.36
CA ILE A 13 28.26 -43.47 -26.81
C ILE A 13 28.91 -43.18 -25.46
N ALA A 14 29.78 -42.16 -25.40
CA ALA A 14 30.29 -41.63 -24.14
C ALA A 14 29.19 -40.80 -23.49
N SER A 15 28.57 -41.33 -22.43
CA SER A 15 27.65 -40.62 -21.57
C SER A 15 28.41 -39.59 -20.74
N LEU A 16 28.39 -38.34 -21.14
CA LEU A 16 28.83 -37.22 -20.31
C LEU A 16 27.82 -37.03 -19.15
N SER A 17 28.09 -37.60 -17.99
CA SER A 17 27.42 -37.28 -16.75
C SER A 17 27.92 -35.92 -16.29
N LEU A 18 27.12 -34.87 -16.54
CA LEU A 18 27.28 -33.57 -15.89
C LEU A 18 27.03 -33.76 -14.38
N PRO A 19 27.96 -33.30 -13.51
CA PRO A 19 27.69 -33.31 -12.09
C PRO A 19 26.50 -32.41 -11.81
N LEU A 20 25.44 -32.96 -11.23
CA LEU A 20 24.39 -32.17 -10.59
C LEU A 20 25.08 -31.46 -9.41
N ILE A 21 25.46 -30.18 -9.57
CA ILE A 21 25.87 -29.34 -8.48
C ILE A 21 24.59 -29.13 -7.66
N ALA A 22 24.42 -29.91 -6.61
CA ALA A 22 23.40 -29.65 -5.59
C ALA A 22 23.68 -28.24 -5.06
N GLN A 23 22.86 -27.28 -5.43
CA GLN A 23 22.88 -25.95 -4.87
C GLN A 23 22.66 -26.13 -3.38
N GLN A 24 23.75 -25.99 -2.58
CA GLN A 24 23.60 -25.96 -1.11
C GLN A 24 22.62 -24.84 -0.79
N GLN A 25 21.42 -25.20 -0.32
CA GLN A 25 20.47 -24.21 0.17
C GLN A 25 21.17 -23.36 1.22
N HIS A 26 21.32 -22.09 0.92
CA HIS A 26 21.89 -21.11 1.86
C HIS A 26 21.09 -21.16 3.15
N LYS A 27 21.76 -21.52 4.27
CA LYS A 27 21.10 -21.58 5.57
C LYS A 27 20.92 -20.15 6.10
N VAL A 28 19.73 -19.61 5.99
CA VAL A 28 19.38 -18.28 6.51
C VAL A 28 19.64 -18.22 8.02
N THR A 29 20.55 -17.34 8.46
CA THR A 29 20.90 -17.16 9.87
C THR A 29 20.12 -15.99 10.49
N GLN A 30 19.97 -15.99 11.84
CA GLN A 30 19.34 -14.87 12.53
C GLN A 30 20.14 -13.58 12.34
N ALA A 31 21.46 -13.64 12.43
CA ALA A 31 22.34 -12.49 12.25
C ALA A 31 22.17 -11.84 10.85
N GLU A 32 21.99 -12.66 9.82
CA GLU A 32 21.73 -12.18 8.46
C GLU A 32 20.36 -11.47 8.38
N VAL A 33 19.32 -12.07 8.93
CA VAL A 33 17.95 -11.48 8.99
C VAL A 33 18.01 -10.13 9.70
N ASP A 34 18.62 -10.07 10.90
CA ASP A 34 18.69 -8.86 11.71
C ASP A 34 19.49 -7.75 11.00
N ARG A 35 20.56 -8.13 10.32
CA ARG A 35 21.37 -7.18 9.55
C ARG A 35 20.57 -6.58 8.39
N ILE A 36 19.95 -7.42 7.57
CA ILE A 36 19.19 -6.97 6.39
C ILE A 36 18.00 -6.11 6.83
N THR A 37 17.24 -6.53 7.86
CA THR A 37 16.11 -5.78 8.37
C THR A 37 16.52 -4.39 8.86
N ARG A 38 17.67 -4.26 9.52
CA ARG A 38 18.18 -2.95 10.00
C ARG A 38 18.77 -2.08 8.90
N GLU A 39 19.44 -2.66 7.90
CA GLU A 39 20.03 -1.93 6.78
C GLU A 39 18.98 -1.45 5.77
N ALA A 40 17.86 -2.13 5.69
CA ALA A 40 16.76 -1.75 4.81
C ALA A 40 16.01 -0.54 5.38
N ILE A 41 15.68 0.43 4.53
CA ILE A 41 14.77 1.50 4.90
C ILE A 41 13.36 0.95 4.68
N LEU A 42 12.74 0.39 5.73
CA LEU A 42 11.35 -0.04 5.64
C LEU A 42 10.46 1.19 5.55
N ILE A 43 9.75 1.33 4.45
CA ILE A 43 8.77 2.39 4.21
C ILE A 43 7.41 1.72 4.12
N ASP A 44 6.51 2.10 5.01
CA ASP A 44 5.10 1.77 4.89
C ASP A 44 4.37 2.92 4.21
N THR A 45 3.66 2.64 3.14
CA THR A 45 3.03 3.68 2.34
C THR A 45 1.61 4.01 2.76
N HIS A 46 1.04 3.28 3.73
CA HIS A 46 -0.31 3.55 4.20
C HIS A 46 -0.57 2.98 5.59
N ASN A 47 -0.99 3.86 6.51
CA ASN A 47 -1.31 3.48 7.89
C ASN A 47 -2.36 4.43 8.48
N ASP A 48 -3.42 3.87 9.05
CA ASP A 48 -4.61 4.58 9.53
C ASP A 48 -4.63 4.87 11.03
N VAL A 49 -3.51 4.73 11.74
CA VAL A 49 -3.43 5.08 13.16
C VAL A 49 -3.87 6.51 13.45
N THR A 50 -3.80 7.39 12.45
CA THR A 50 -4.26 8.78 12.49
C THR A 50 -5.74 8.91 12.82
N SER A 51 -6.57 7.96 12.44
CA SER A 51 -8.00 7.89 12.82
C SER A 51 -8.20 7.76 14.33
N ARG A 52 -7.17 7.31 15.04
CA ARG A 52 -7.15 7.18 16.49
C ARG A 52 -6.45 8.36 17.16
N THR A 53 -5.31 8.82 16.60
CA THR A 53 -4.57 9.95 17.19
C THR A 53 -5.38 11.24 17.15
N VAL A 54 -6.13 11.51 16.08
CA VAL A 54 -7.05 12.65 15.99
C VAL A 54 -8.16 12.62 17.05
N SER A 55 -8.39 11.46 17.65
CA SER A 55 -9.34 11.24 18.75
C SER A 55 -8.64 11.15 20.12
N GLY A 56 -7.36 11.53 20.20
CA GLY A 56 -6.59 11.61 21.44
C GLY A 56 -5.80 10.36 21.83
N TYR A 57 -5.63 9.39 20.93
CA TYR A 57 -4.71 8.28 21.16
C TYR A 57 -3.26 8.76 21.04
N ASP A 58 -2.48 8.57 22.09
CA ASP A 58 -1.04 8.82 22.07
C ASP A 58 -0.31 7.60 21.50
N ILE A 59 0.33 7.77 20.33
CA ILE A 59 1.06 6.71 19.61
C ILE A 59 2.22 6.12 20.44
N ALA A 60 2.75 6.85 21.43
CA ALA A 60 3.79 6.32 22.33
C ALA A 60 3.24 5.30 23.32
N THR A 61 1.92 5.23 23.51
CA THR A 61 1.29 4.26 24.40
C THR A 61 1.14 2.91 23.71
N PRO A 62 1.64 1.79 24.31
CA PRO A 62 1.48 0.47 23.73
C PRO A 62 0.02 0.13 23.43
N ASN A 63 -0.27 -0.21 22.19
CA ASN A 63 -1.61 -0.50 21.70
C ASN A 63 -1.92 -2.00 21.78
N LYS A 64 -2.97 -2.37 22.51
CA LYS A 64 -3.40 -3.76 22.61
C LYS A 64 -4.44 -4.17 21.56
N SER A 65 -5.07 -3.21 20.90
CA SER A 65 -6.21 -3.44 20.00
C SER A 65 -5.97 -3.01 18.56
N GLY A 66 -4.76 -2.56 18.20
CA GLY A 66 -4.35 -2.16 16.85
C GLY A 66 -2.94 -2.62 16.54
N GLU A 67 -2.51 -2.33 15.36
CA GLU A 67 -1.25 -2.78 14.79
C GLU A 67 -0.10 -1.80 15.07
N THR A 68 -0.42 -0.52 15.28
CA THR A 68 0.57 0.58 15.30
C THR A 68 0.69 1.23 16.67
N ASP A 69 1.92 1.24 17.17
CA ASP A 69 2.42 2.09 18.26
C ASP A 69 3.93 2.31 18.11
N LEU A 70 4.42 3.39 18.69
CA LEU A 70 5.84 3.76 18.62
C LEU A 70 6.79 2.67 19.15
N PRO A 71 6.51 1.97 20.26
CA PRO A 71 7.35 0.86 20.73
C PRO A 71 7.59 -0.24 19.70
N ARG A 72 6.60 -0.57 18.87
CA ARG A 72 6.70 -1.61 17.83
C ARG A 72 7.25 -1.06 16.50
N MET A 73 7.13 0.24 16.24
CA MET A 73 7.73 0.90 15.07
C MET A 73 9.24 1.08 15.24
N LYS A 74 9.68 1.42 16.44
CA LYS A 74 11.04 1.85 16.75
C LYS A 74 12.09 0.77 16.50
N GLY A 75 13.08 1.10 15.66
CA GLY A 75 14.15 0.18 15.29
C GLY A 75 13.82 -0.76 14.12
N PHE A 76 12.61 -0.70 13.58
CA PHE A 76 12.15 -1.50 12.43
C PHE A 76 11.70 -0.63 11.26
N LEU A 77 10.93 0.41 11.53
CA LEU A 77 10.36 1.29 10.50
C LEU A 77 11.28 2.47 10.23
N GLY A 78 11.54 2.75 8.95
CA GLY A 78 12.33 3.90 8.48
C GLY A 78 11.46 5.08 8.09
N ALA A 79 10.28 4.83 7.53
CA ALA A 79 9.33 5.88 7.15
C ALA A 79 7.88 5.38 7.17
N GLU A 80 6.96 6.28 7.51
CA GLU A 80 5.52 6.06 7.53
C GLU A 80 4.80 7.12 6.72
N PHE A 81 3.94 6.69 5.81
CA PHE A 81 2.92 7.55 5.24
C PHE A 81 1.64 7.44 6.06
N PHE A 82 1.46 8.37 6.96
CA PHE A 82 0.26 8.50 7.75
C PHE A 82 -0.93 8.89 6.87
N ALA A 83 -2.00 8.11 6.91
CA ALA A 83 -3.19 8.37 6.13
C ALA A 83 -3.93 9.61 6.63
N VAL A 84 -4.13 10.57 5.74
CA VAL A 84 -5.08 11.67 5.90
C VAL A 84 -6.41 11.16 5.33
N TYR A 85 -7.03 10.25 6.09
CA TYR A 85 -8.27 9.60 5.70
C TYR A 85 -9.47 10.54 5.83
N VAL A 86 -10.23 10.65 4.74
CA VAL A 86 -11.50 11.40 4.70
C VAL A 86 -12.62 10.46 4.29
N GLY A 87 -13.53 10.17 5.22
CA GLY A 87 -14.69 9.32 4.95
C GLY A 87 -15.71 9.99 4.02
N ALA A 88 -16.46 9.18 3.28
CA ALA A 88 -17.50 9.67 2.36
C ALA A 88 -18.62 10.46 3.06
N GLU A 89 -18.83 10.25 4.35
CA GLU A 89 -19.82 10.97 5.16
C GLU A 89 -19.55 12.49 5.25
N TYR A 90 -18.28 12.90 5.11
CA TYR A 90 -17.89 14.32 5.14
C TYR A 90 -18.25 15.06 3.85
N VAL A 91 -18.50 14.36 2.74
CA VAL A 91 -18.90 14.96 1.46
C VAL A 91 -20.25 15.65 1.59
N LYS A 92 -21.20 15.01 2.29
CA LYS A 92 -22.59 15.48 2.40
C LYS A 92 -22.74 16.90 2.94
N ASP A 93 -21.85 17.30 3.83
CA ASP A 93 -21.94 18.58 4.53
C ASP A 93 -20.83 19.56 4.10
N ASN A 94 -20.16 19.31 2.95
CA ASN A 94 -19.00 20.06 2.48
C ASN A 94 -17.95 20.25 3.60
N ASN A 95 -17.63 19.16 4.28
CA ASN A 95 -16.73 19.16 5.44
C ASN A 95 -15.47 18.32 5.23
N SER A 96 -15.23 17.90 3.98
CA SER A 96 -14.11 17.05 3.61
C SER A 96 -12.76 17.74 3.83
N ALA A 97 -12.66 19.02 3.44
CA ALA A 97 -11.46 19.82 3.65
C ALA A 97 -11.16 20.02 5.13
N ASN A 98 -12.19 20.32 5.95
CA ASN A 98 -12.01 20.46 7.40
C ASN A 98 -11.49 19.16 8.03
N ARG A 99 -12.05 17.99 7.62
CA ARG A 99 -11.56 16.69 8.09
C ARG A 99 -10.11 16.44 7.67
N ALA A 100 -9.75 16.70 6.43
CA ALA A 100 -8.37 16.57 5.94
C ALA A 100 -7.40 17.44 6.77
N LEU A 101 -7.76 18.68 7.08
CA LEU A 101 -6.92 19.57 7.89
C LEU A 101 -6.76 19.05 9.33
N GLN A 102 -7.80 18.50 9.97
CA GLN A 102 -7.69 17.85 11.27
C GLN A 102 -6.73 16.67 11.25
N MET A 103 -6.80 15.84 10.17
CA MET A 103 -5.92 14.69 10.02
C MET A 103 -4.47 15.10 9.75
N ILE A 104 -4.23 16.18 9.00
CA ILE A 104 -2.90 16.75 8.81
C ILE A 104 -2.36 17.29 10.13
N ASP A 105 -3.20 17.97 10.92
CA ASP A 105 -2.80 18.54 12.21
C ASP A 105 -2.40 17.46 13.21
N THR A 106 -3.17 16.37 13.34
CA THR A 106 -2.82 15.28 14.27
C THR A 106 -1.46 14.65 13.93
N VAL A 107 -1.13 14.49 12.63
CA VAL A 107 0.21 14.00 12.24
C VAL A 107 1.30 14.98 12.68
N ARG A 108 1.10 16.28 12.46
CA ARG A 108 2.10 17.30 12.74
C ARG A 108 2.25 17.58 14.23
N THR A 109 1.14 17.59 14.96
CA THR A 109 1.10 18.02 16.37
C THR A 109 1.19 16.85 17.33
N ASP A 110 0.31 15.83 17.15
CA ASP A 110 0.19 14.74 18.12
C ASP A 110 1.20 13.62 17.87
N ILE A 111 1.73 13.48 16.64
CA ILE A 111 2.75 12.49 16.31
C ILE A 111 4.14 13.14 16.28
N ILE A 112 4.40 14.05 15.34
CA ILE A 112 5.75 14.58 15.10
C ILE A 112 6.20 15.51 16.22
N ALA A 113 5.42 16.54 16.53
CA ALA A 113 5.81 17.54 17.53
C ALA A 113 5.76 16.98 18.96
N ALA A 114 4.88 16.04 19.24
CA ALA A 114 4.82 15.36 20.54
C ALA A 114 6.00 14.40 20.77
N HIS A 115 6.54 13.80 19.70
CA HIS A 115 7.61 12.79 19.79
C HIS A 115 8.84 13.13 18.91
N PRO A 116 9.48 14.31 19.08
CA PRO A 116 10.53 14.81 18.17
C PRO A 116 11.84 14.02 18.23
N ASN A 117 12.01 13.18 19.24
CA ASN A 117 13.18 12.30 19.35
C ASN A 117 13.06 11.07 18.44
N ASP A 118 11.84 10.69 18.06
CA ASP A 118 11.54 9.46 17.34
C ASP A 118 11.06 9.73 15.92
N PHE A 119 10.29 10.80 15.70
CA PHE A 119 9.78 11.20 14.40
C PHE A 119 10.45 12.48 13.87
N VAL A 120 10.53 12.58 12.55
CA VAL A 120 10.92 13.79 11.84
C VAL A 120 10.02 13.98 10.62
N PHE A 121 9.56 15.20 10.42
CA PHE A 121 8.78 15.55 9.24
C PHE A 121 9.60 15.38 7.97
N ALA A 122 9.06 14.66 6.98
CA ALA A 122 9.70 14.40 5.72
C ALA A 122 8.76 14.73 4.54
N THR A 123 9.33 15.25 3.48
CA THR A 123 8.58 15.64 2.27
C THR A 123 9.29 15.23 0.98
N THR A 124 10.50 14.72 1.08
CA THR A 124 11.30 14.25 -0.05
C THR A 124 11.88 12.86 0.21
N ALA A 125 12.27 12.18 -0.87
CA ALA A 125 12.97 10.90 -0.76
C ALA A 125 14.28 11.02 0.04
N ASP A 126 14.99 12.16 -0.10
CA ASP A 126 16.25 12.38 0.62
C ASP A 126 16.01 12.70 2.11
N ASP A 127 14.85 13.26 2.49
CA ASP A 127 14.47 13.38 3.90
C ASP A 127 14.31 12.02 4.58
N ILE A 128 13.71 11.04 3.88
CA ILE A 128 13.56 9.67 4.37
C ILE A 128 14.95 9.04 4.64
N VAL A 129 15.85 9.15 3.67
CA VAL A 129 17.22 8.62 3.80
C VAL A 129 17.97 9.29 4.95
N ARG A 130 17.81 10.61 5.12
CA ARG A 130 18.42 11.35 6.23
C ARG A 130 17.85 10.90 7.57
N ALA A 131 16.50 10.78 7.70
CA ALA A 131 15.86 10.33 8.92
C ALA A 131 16.34 8.94 9.35
N HIS A 132 16.44 8.00 8.41
CA HIS A 132 16.96 6.66 8.67
C HIS A 132 18.40 6.68 9.20
N ASN A 133 19.29 7.51 8.60
CA ASN A 133 20.66 7.68 9.07
C ASN A 133 20.73 8.32 10.46
N GLU A 134 19.74 9.12 10.84
CA GLU A 134 19.59 9.71 12.17
C GLU A 134 18.86 8.78 13.17
N HIS A 135 18.52 7.56 12.76
CA HIS A 135 17.74 6.59 13.54
C HIS A 135 16.36 7.12 13.98
N LYS A 136 15.74 7.93 13.13
CA LYS A 136 14.39 8.45 13.29
C LYS A 136 13.46 7.86 12.24
N ILE A 137 12.18 7.88 12.53
CA ILE A 137 11.13 7.53 11.59
C ILE A 137 10.74 8.78 10.81
N ALA A 138 10.88 8.74 9.49
CA ALA A 138 10.39 9.80 8.62
C ALA A 138 8.85 9.75 8.59
N ALA A 139 8.20 10.83 9.01
CA ALA A 139 6.75 10.96 8.98
C ALA A 139 6.33 11.75 7.74
N LEU A 140 5.59 11.11 6.84
CA LEU A 140 4.99 11.67 5.63
C LEU A 140 3.47 11.57 5.72
N MET A 141 2.78 12.20 4.79
CA MET A 141 1.32 12.19 4.72
C MET A 141 0.82 11.85 3.32
N GLY A 142 -0.21 11.02 3.26
CA GLY A 142 -0.96 10.74 2.05
C GLY A 142 -2.45 10.95 2.27
N ILE A 143 -3.11 11.74 1.41
CA ILE A 143 -4.57 11.88 1.45
C ILE A 143 -5.21 10.61 0.89
N GLU A 144 -6.17 10.09 1.63
CA GLU A 144 -7.02 9.02 1.16
C GLU A 144 -8.45 9.52 0.95
N GLY A 145 -8.83 9.56 -0.34
CA GLY A 145 -10.11 10.08 -0.80
C GLY A 145 -10.00 11.45 -1.48
N GLY A 146 -9.95 11.46 -2.81
CA GLY A 146 -9.78 12.68 -3.63
C GLY A 146 -10.91 13.70 -3.49
N HIS A 147 -12.07 13.30 -2.94
CA HIS A 147 -13.13 14.25 -2.55
C HIS A 147 -12.69 15.24 -1.45
N ALA A 148 -11.55 14.98 -0.78
CA ALA A 148 -10.94 15.91 0.17
C ALA A 148 -10.60 17.28 -0.44
N ILE A 149 -10.38 17.34 -1.76
CA ILE A 149 -10.08 18.63 -2.43
C ILE A 149 -11.35 19.46 -2.73
N GLU A 150 -12.56 18.95 -2.46
CA GLU A 150 -13.83 19.65 -2.72
C GLU A 150 -13.84 20.32 -4.09
N ASP A 151 -13.41 19.55 -5.12
CA ASP A 151 -13.31 19.97 -6.54
C ASP A 151 -12.43 21.20 -6.78
N SER A 152 -11.48 21.47 -5.90
CA SER A 152 -10.62 22.64 -5.92
C SER A 152 -9.13 22.31 -6.09
N LEU A 153 -8.54 22.67 -7.22
CA LEU A 153 -7.09 22.59 -7.41
C LEU A 153 -6.31 23.52 -6.46
N ARG A 154 -6.97 24.52 -5.85
CA ARG A 154 -6.36 25.36 -4.82
C ARG A 154 -6.13 24.56 -3.54
N LEU A 155 -7.15 23.81 -3.06
CA LEU A 155 -7.02 22.93 -1.90
C LEU A 155 -5.96 21.84 -2.14
N LEU A 156 -5.87 21.29 -3.36
CA LEU A 156 -4.80 20.34 -3.70
C LEU A 156 -3.40 20.94 -3.47
N ARG A 157 -3.18 22.20 -3.88
CA ARG A 157 -1.91 22.92 -3.65
C ARG A 157 -1.65 23.18 -2.18
N ASP A 158 -2.68 23.65 -1.46
CA ASP A 158 -2.57 23.93 -0.03
C ASP A 158 -2.20 22.66 0.76
N TYR A 159 -2.76 21.50 0.40
CA TYR A 159 -2.37 20.22 1.02
C TYR A 159 -0.93 19.85 0.71
N TYR A 160 -0.46 20.07 -0.53
CA TYR A 160 0.94 19.85 -0.88
C TYR A 160 1.87 20.74 -0.05
N ASP A 161 1.52 22.02 0.11
CA ASP A 161 2.29 22.99 0.92
C ASP A 161 2.27 22.62 2.41
N LEU A 162 1.19 21.98 2.90
CA LEU A 162 1.11 21.43 4.26
C LEU A 162 1.90 20.14 4.44
N GLY A 163 2.41 19.53 3.35
CA GLY A 163 3.32 18.39 3.39
C GLY A 163 2.75 17.06 2.90
N VAL A 164 1.56 17.03 2.33
CA VAL A 164 1.01 15.83 1.68
C VAL A 164 1.84 15.47 0.45
N ARG A 165 2.18 14.18 0.26
CA ARG A 165 3.04 13.72 -0.84
C ARG A 165 2.42 12.69 -1.75
N TYR A 166 1.26 12.14 -1.42
CA TYR A 166 0.38 11.48 -2.39
C TYR A 166 -1.09 11.83 -2.11
N MET A 167 -1.93 11.60 -3.10
CA MET A 167 -3.38 11.58 -2.92
C MET A 167 -3.97 10.40 -3.69
N THR A 168 -4.76 9.59 -2.97
CA THR A 168 -5.60 8.54 -3.55
C THR A 168 -6.80 9.19 -4.22
N LEU A 169 -7.00 8.93 -5.52
CA LEU A 169 -7.98 9.68 -6.34
C LEU A 169 -9.43 9.46 -5.90
N THR A 170 -9.73 8.32 -5.27
CA THR A 170 -11.03 8.00 -4.67
C THR A 170 -10.83 7.26 -3.34
N HIS A 171 -11.88 7.06 -2.56
CA HIS A 171 -11.98 6.03 -1.54
C HIS A 171 -13.05 5.02 -1.97
N PHE A 172 -13.96 4.56 -1.11
CA PHE A 172 -15.05 3.66 -1.49
C PHE A 172 -16.23 4.35 -2.21
N ASN A 173 -16.13 5.65 -2.46
CA ASN A 173 -17.12 6.44 -3.16
C ASN A 173 -16.55 7.06 -4.44
N THR A 174 -17.29 6.93 -5.55
CA THR A 174 -17.11 7.74 -6.75
C THR A 174 -17.34 9.21 -6.37
N ASN A 175 -16.41 10.07 -6.79
CA ASN A 175 -16.50 11.50 -6.56
C ASN A 175 -16.90 12.23 -7.88
N ASN A 176 -16.89 13.56 -7.89
CA ASN A 176 -17.34 14.34 -9.05
C ASN A 176 -16.41 14.23 -10.27
N TRP A 177 -15.26 13.56 -10.18
CA TRP A 177 -14.25 13.54 -11.24
C TRP A 177 -13.50 12.21 -11.41
N ALA A 178 -13.72 11.22 -10.56
CA ALA A 178 -13.07 9.90 -10.63
C ALA A 178 -13.98 8.80 -10.10
N ASP A 179 -14.02 7.66 -10.77
CA ASP A 179 -14.78 6.49 -10.37
C ASP A 179 -14.03 5.63 -9.36
N SER A 180 -14.73 5.25 -8.30
CA SER A 180 -14.23 4.33 -7.26
C SER A 180 -14.54 2.87 -7.61
N GLN A 181 -13.66 1.99 -7.15
CA GLN A 181 -13.91 0.56 -7.17
C GLN A 181 -15.04 0.18 -6.18
N GLY A 182 -15.22 0.96 -5.11
CA GLY A 182 -16.17 0.62 -4.03
C GLY A 182 -17.65 0.65 -4.45
N ASP A 183 -18.00 1.48 -5.41
CA ASP A 183 -19.38 1.66 -5.87
C ASP A 183 -19.56 1.53 -7.39
N VAL A 184 -18.53 1.09 -8.13
CA VAL A 184 -18.53 0.97 -9.60
C VAL A 184 -19.66 0.11 -10.16
N ASN A 185 -20.24 -0.78 -9.36
CA ASN A 185 -21.37 -1.64 -9.74
C ASN A 185 -22.73 -1.13 -9.22
N ASP A 186 -22.78 0.00 -8.52
CA ASP A 186 -24.06 0.58 -8.06
C ASP A 186 -24.73 1.37 -9.19
N PRO A 187 -25.86 0.89 -9.73
CA PRO A 187 -26.56 1.57 -10.83
C PRO A 187 -27.18 2.93 -10.44
N LYS A 188 -27.18 3.27 -9.15
CA LYS A 188 -27.67 4.57 -8.66
C LYS A 188 -26.59 5.65 -8.70
N ILE A 189 -25.35 5.28 -8.85
CA ILE A 189 -24.22 6.20 -8.93
C ILE A 189 -23.94 6.54 -10.38
N LYS A 190 -23.79 7.82 -10.68
CA LYS A 190 -23.37 8.26 -12.01
C LYS A 190 -21.85 8.10 -12.12
N HIS A 191 -21.44 7.21 -12.99
CA HIS A 191 -20.03 6.98 -13.29
C HIS A 191 -19.54 7.83 -14.46
N HIS A 192 -18.19 7.97 -14.56
CA HIS A 192 -17.50 8.80 -15.54
C HIS A 192 -16.74 7.97 -16.60
N ASP A 193 -16.75 6.63 -16.46
CA ASP A 193 -15.89 5.71 -17.23
C ASP A 193 -14.38 6.04 -17.05
N GLY A 194 -14.01 6.40 -15.82
CA GLY A 194 -12.65 6.74 -15.42
C GLY A 194 -12.50 8.16 -14.84
N LEU A 195 -11.72 9.02 -15.49
CA LEU A 195 -11.50 10.41 -15.08
C LEU A 195 -12.27 11.38 -15.97
N THR A 196 -12.97 12.33 -15.35
CA THR A 196 -13.48 13.51 -16.09
C THR A 196 -12.34 14.41 -16.59
N PRO A 197 -12.60 15.42 -17.44
CA PRO A 197 -11.60 16.44 -17.79
C PRO A 197 -10.96 17.10 -16.57
N PHE A 198 -11.74 17.44 -15.53
CA PHE A 198 -11.23 17.97 -14.26
C PHE A 198 -10.34 16.94 -13.53
N GLY A 199 -10.74 15.66 -13.46
CA GLY A 199 -9.91 14.60 -12.86
C GLY A 199 -8.57 14.44 -13.56
N LYS A 200 -8.52 14.61 -14.89
CA LYS A 200 -7.24 14.65 -15.64
C LYS A 200 -6.40 15.88 -15.27
N ASP A 201 -7.03 17.03 -15.01
CA ASP A 201 -6.32 18.24 -14.56
C ASP A 201 -5.83 18.08 -13.12
N VAL A 202 -6.53 17.37 -12.23
CA VAL A 202 -6.03 16.98 -10.91
C VAL A 202 -4.73 16.19 -11.05
N VAL A 203 -4.70 15.14 -11.89
CA VAL A 203 -3.49 14.33 -12.13
C VAL A 203 -2.33 15.17 -12.70
N ARG A 204 -2.60 16.08 -13.64
CA ARG A 204 -1.58 16.98 -14.20
C ARG A 204 -1.02 17.93 -13.16
N GLU A 205 -1.89 18.50 -12.30
CA GLU A 205 -1.46 19.40 -11.23
C GLU A 205 -0.66 18.65 -10.16
N MET A 206 -1.04 17.40 -9.79
CA MET A 206 -0.23 16.56 -8.94
C MET A 206 1.19 16.34 -9.50
N ASN A 207 1.30 16.07 -10.81
CA ASN A 207 2.62 15.95 -11.47
C ASN A 207 3.41 17.26 -11.41
N ARG A 208 2.75 18.41 -11.61
CA ARG A 208 3.39 19.73 -11.53
C ARG A 208 3.92 20.04 -10.14
N LEU A 209 3.17 19.67 -9.12
CA LEU A 209 3.54 19.85 -7.70
C LEU A 209 4.67 18.91 -7.26
N GLY A 210 4.70 17.67 -7.76
CA GLY A 210 5.54 16.60 -7.26
C GLY A 210 4.82 15.75 -6.21
N MET A 211 3.49 15.68 -6.28
CA MET A 211 2.65 14.80 -5.51
C MET A 211 2.45 13.49 -6.28
N MET A 212 2.72 12.35 -5.66
CA MET A 212 2.48 11.04 -6.28
C MET A 212 0.97 10.82 -6.47
N VAL A 213 0.60 10.36 -7.67
CA VAL A 213 -0.77 9.93 -7.96
C VAL A 213 -0.94 8.52 -7.43
N ASP A 214 -1.89 8.34 -6.53
CA ASP A 214 -2.21 7.03 -5.96
C ASP A 214 -3.53 6.51 -6.50
N ILE A 215 -3.50 5.25 -6.99
CA ILE A 215 -4.64 4.59 -7.62
C ILE A 215 -5.27 3.51 -6.74
N SER A 216 -4.85 3.35 -5.50
CA SER A 216 -5.61 2.51 -4.57
C SER A 216 -7.06 2.98 -4.53
N HIS A 217 -8.03 2.09 -4.32
CA HIS A 217 -9.46 2.38 -4.35
C HIS A 217 -10.09 2.79 -5.69
N THR A 218 -9.32 3.06 -6.74
CA THR A 218 -9.89 3.48 -8.01
C THR A 218 -10.52 2.31 -8.79
N ALA A 219 -11.55 2.59 -9.56
CA ALA A 219 -12.04 1.66 -10.58
C ALA A 219 -10.96 1.38 -11.63
N ASP A 220 -11.00 0.21 -12.28
CA ASP A 220 -10.02 -0.18 -13.30
C ASP A 220 -9.92 0.88 -14.43
N ALA A 221 -11.06 1.46 -14.85
CA ALA A 221 -11.08 2.54 -15.86
C ALA A 221 -10.36 3.80 -15.37
N THR A 222 -10.54 4.16 -14.09
CA THR A 222 -9.85 5.31 -13.47
C THR A 222 -8.35 5.07 -13.39
N PHE A 223 -7.91 3.84 -13.05
CA PHE A 223 -6.49 3.47 -13.09
C PHE A 223 -5.89 3.74 -14.48
N TYR A 224 -6.50 3.22 -15.55
CA TYR A 224 -5.95 3.41 -16.90
C TYR A 224 -5.98 4.87 -17.33
N ALA A 225 -7.03 5.62 -17.01
CA ALA A 225 -7.12 7.06 -17.31
C ALA A 225 -6.04 7.87 -16.54
N ALA A 226 -5.77 7.54 -15.28
CA ALA A 226 -4.71 8.17 -14.50
C ALA A 226 -3.32 7.81 -15.04
N LEU A 227 -3.09 6.54 -15.39
CA LEU A 227 -1.83 6.07 -15.96
C LEU A 227 -1.52 6.72 -17.31
N GLU A 228 -2.54 6.91 -18.16
CA GLU A 228 -2.40 7.61 -19.45
C GLU A 228 -2.10 9.10 -19.26
N THR A 229 -2.80 9.74 -18.30
CA THR A 229 -2.71 11.19 -18.07
C THR A 229 -1.41 11.59 -17.38
N SER A 230 -0.93 10.75 -16.44
CA SER A 230 0.26 11.07 -15.66
C SER A 230 1.52 11.01 -16.51
N THR A 231 2.36 12.05 -16.38
CA THR A 231 3.69 12.14 -16.97
C THR A 231 4.81 11.73 -16.01
N ALA A 232 4.46 11.44 -14.76
CA ALA A 232 5.32 10.87 -13.73
C ALA A 232 4.86 9.43 -13.39
N PRO A 233 5.70 8.59 -12.79
CA PRO A 233 5.26 7.31 -12.26
C PRO A 233 4.13 7.48 -11.23
N ILE A 234 3.18 6.55 -11.22
CA ILE A 234 2.08 6.50 -10.24
C ILE A 234 2.27 5.31 -9.30
N ILE A 235 1.57 5.30 -8.17
CA ILE A 235 1.63 4.22 -7.19
C ILE A 235 0.24 3.62 -6.94
N ALA A 236 0.22 2.38 -6.45
CA ALA A 236 -0.86 1.85 -5.66
C ALA A 236 -0.35 1.76 -4.22
N SER A 237 -0.76 2.69 -3.35
CA SER A 237 -0.20 2.84 -2.00
C SER A 237 -0.50 1.66 -1.09
N HIS A 238 -1.63 0.96 -1.30
CA HIS A 238 -2.06 -0.21 -0.53
C HIS A 238 -3.04 -1.06 -1.37
N SER A 239 -2.49 -1.97 -2.18
CA SER A 239 -3.23 -2.92 -3.02
C SER A 239 -2.53 -4.28 -3.02
N ALA A 240 -3.10 -5.28 -3.70
CA ALA A 240 -2.45 -6.57 -3.90
C ALA A 240 -2.79 -7.13 -5.28
N CYS A 241 -2.58 -8.43 -5.51
CA CYS A 241 -2.74 -9.08 -6.82
C CYS A 241 -4.10 -9.79 -6.91
N ARG A 242 -4.94 -9.37 -7.85
CA ARG A 242 -6.29 -9.92 -8.06
C ARG A 242 -6.26 -11.39 -8.49
N SER A 243 -5.19 -11.83 -9.14
CA SER A 243 -4.98 -13.23 -9.51
C SER A 243 -4.67 -14.15 -8.32
N VAL A 244 -4.27 -13.61 -7.16
CA VAL A 244 -4.02 -14.35 -5.92
C VAL A 244 -5.23 -14.32 -5.00
N SER A 245 -5.87 -13.15 -4.85
CA SER A 245 -7.16 -12.98 -4.18
C SER A 245 -8.06 -12.11 -5.04
N SER A 246 -9.21 -12.64 -5.43
CA SER A 246 -10.12 -12.01 -6.38
C SER A 246 -10.86 -10.78 -5.81
N TYR A 247 -10.43 -10.29 -4.65
CA TYR A 247 -10.92 -9.06 -4.07
C TYR A 247 -10.74 -7.90 -5.06
N THR A 248 -11.83 -7.21 -5.36
CA THR A 248 -11.86 -6.24 -6.48
C THR A 248 -10.99 -5.01 -6.25
N ARG A 249 -10.60 -4.73 -4.98
CA ARG A 249 -9.60 -3.73 -4.61
C ARG A 249 -8.18 -4.07 -5.06
N ASN A 250 -7.92 -5.34 -5.40
CA ASN A 250 -6.64 -5.81 -5.93
C ASN A 250 -6.47 -5.47 -7.41
N MET A 251 -5.23 -5.28 -7.84
CA MET A 251 -4.87 -5.00 -9.22
C MET A 251 -4.84 -6.27 -10.07
N THR A 252 -5.31 -6.18 -11.31
CA THR A 252 -5.11 -7.26 -12.29
C THR A 252 -3.65 -7.36 -12.72
N ASP A 253 -3.25 -8.52 -13.27
CA ASP A 253 -1.89 -8.70 -13.79
C ASP A 253 -1.55 -7.69 -14.91
N ASP A 254 -2.54 -7.31 -15.73
CA ASP A 254 -2.33 -6.32 -16.79
C ASP A 254 -2.18 -4.90 -16.23
N MET A 255 -2.89 -4.56 -15.15
CA MET A 255 -2.68 -3.30 -14.44
C MET A 255 -1.27 -3.24 -13.83
N ILE A 256 -0.81 -4.32 -13.18
CA ILE A 256 0.54 -4.40 -12.59
C ILE A 256 1.61 -4.25 -13.67
N LYS A 257 1.47 -4.92 -14.82
CA LYS A 257 2.38 -4.77 -15.98
C LYS A 257 2.40 -3.34 -16.48
N ALA A 258 1.23 -2.72 -16.65
CA ALA A 258 1.11 -1.35 -17.16
C ALA A 258 1.70 -0.33 -16.19
N LEU A 259 1.47 -0.50 -14.87
CA LEU A 259 2.07 0.29 -13.80
C LEU A 259 3.60 0.21 -13.84
N ALA A 260 4.14 -1.01 -13.90
CA ALA A 260 5.58 -1.26 -13.97
C ALA A 260 6.21 -0.66 -15.24
N ALA A 261 5.57 -0.80 -16.39
CA ALA A 261 6.04 -0.23 -17.66
C ALA A 261 6.16 1.30 -17.64
N LYS A 262 5.38 1.98 -16.79
CA LYS A 262 5.45 3.43 -16.53
C LYS A 262 6.39 3.81 -15.38
N GLY A 263 7.12 2.83 -14.81
CA GLY A 263 8.05 3.05 -13.70
C GLY A 263 7.39 3.19 -12.33
N GLY A 264 6.09 2.89 -12.22
CA GLY A 264 5.35 2.91 -10.96
C GLY A 264 5.67 1.73 -10.04
N ALA A 265 4.96 1.63 -8.91
CA ALA A 265 5.11 0.53 -7.96
C ALA A 265 3.78 0.22 -7.25
N ILE A 266 3.51 -1.08 -7.07
CA ILE A 266 2.45 -1.59 -6.21
C ILE A 266 3.01 -1.83 -4.81
N GLN A 267 2.30 -1.35 -3.78
CA GLN A 267 2.62 -1.61 -2.39
C GLN A 267 1.62 -2.62 -1.84
N ILE A 268 2.13 -3.73 -1.30
CA ILE A 268 1.30 -4.85 -0.89
C ILE A 268 0.56 -4.53 0.40
N ASN A 269 -0.77 -4.57 0.33
CA ASN A 269 -1.68 -4.43 1.46
C ASN A 269 -1.68 -5.69 2.32
N PHE A 270 -1.79 -5.54 3.64
CA PHE A 270 -1.79 -6.68 4.59
C PHE A 270 -3.19 -7.08 5.07
N GLY A 271 -4.24 -6.44 4.58
CA GLY A 271 -5.60 -6.88 4.83
C GLY A 271 -5.86 -8.31 4.36
N CYS A 272 -6.51 -9.13 5.19
CA CYS A 272 -6.72 -10.55 4.90
C CYS A 272 -7.47 -10.80 3.58
N ASP A 273 -8.43 -9.93 3.22
CA ASP A 273 -9.18 -10.01 1.96
C ASP A 273 -8.29 -9.80 0.75
N PHE A 274 -7.34 -8.88 0.87
CA PHE A 274 -6.35 -8.58 -0.17
C PHE A 274 -5.39 -9.75 -0.38
N LEU A 275 -5.01 -10.42 0.72
CA LEU A 275 -3.94 -11.41 0.71
C LEU A 275 -4.40 -12.80 0.30
N SER A 276 -5.59 -13.23 0.73
CA SER A 276 -5.94 -14.65 0.73
C SER A 276 -7.31 -14.91 0.13
N GLN A 277 -7.35 -15.60 -1.03
CA GLN A 277 -8.62 -16.04 -1.64
C GLN A 277 -9.45 -16.92 -0.69
N ARG A 278 -8.78 -17.75 0.12
CA ARG A 278 -9.44 -18.59 1.12
C ARG A 278 -10.18 -17.73 2.15
N TYR A 279 -9.53 -16.68 2.65
CA TYR A 279 -10.14 -15.75 3.59
C TYR A 279 -11.30 -15.00 2.91
N PHE A 280 -11.05 -14.34 1.79
CA PHE A 280 -12.03 -13.53 1.06
C PHE A 280 -13.31 -14.33 0.75
N SER A 281 -13.17 -15.54 0.20
CA SER A 281 -14.34 -16.38 -0.14
C SER A 281 -15.14 -16.85 1.08
N ALA A 282 -14.53 -16.96 2.26
CA ALA A 282 -15.20 -17.35 3.49
C ALA A 282 -15.77 -16.14 4.24
N ALA A 283 -15.08 -14.99 4.17
CA ALA A 283 -15.44 -13.76 4.89
C ALA A 283 -16.69 -13.09 4.29
N GLU A 284 -16.74 -12.89 2.98
CA GLU A 284 -17.80 -12.14 2.29
C GLU A 284 -19.24 -12.62 2.66
N PRO A 285 -19.59 -13.90 2.56
CA PRO A 285 -20.94 -14.36 2.93
C PRO A 285 -21.20 -14.25 4.43
N LEU A 286 -20.17 -14.39 5.28
CA LEU A 286 -20.30 -14.27 6.71
C LEU A 286 -20.50 -12.81 7.14
N GLU A 287 -19.74 -11.88 6.57
CA GLU A 287 -19.91 -10.43 6.79
C GLU A 287 -21.30 -9.98 6.42
N ALA A 288 -21.81 -10.41 5.25
CA ALA A 288 -23.18 -10.14 4.84
C ALA A 288 -24.21 -10.63 5.88
N SER A 289 -24.00 -11.84 6.45
CA SER A 289 -24.88 -12.44 7.45
C SER A 289 -24.80 -11.77 8.83
N MET A 290 -23.66 -11.17 9.18
CA MET A 290 -23.41 -10.53 10.48
C MET A 290 -23.59 -9.00 10.43
N ARG A 291 -23.82 -8.42 9.24
CA ARG A 291 -23.91 -6.97 9.04
C ARG A 291 -24.86 -6.28 10.03
N ASP A 292 -26.07 -6.79 10.18
CA ASP A 292 -27.09 -6.19 11.06
C ASP A 292 -26.64 -6.21 12.54
N GLN A 293 -25.92 -7.26 12.94
CA GLN A 293 -25.38 -7.38 14.30
C GLN A 293 -24.29 -6.35 14.53
N PHE A 294 -23.36 -6.16 13.57
CA PHE A 294 -22.32 -5.12 13.65
C PHE A 294 -22.94 -3.73 13.65
N MET A 295 -23.92 -3.46 12.79
CA MET A 295 -24.63 -2.18 12.75
C MET A 295 -25.38 -1.88 14.05
N ALA A 296 -25.95 -2.90 14.69
CA ALA A 296 -26.58 -2.76 16.01
C ALA A 296 -25.52 -2.48 17.11
N ALA A 297 -24.38 -3.17 17.09
CA ALA A 297 -23.29 -2.93 18.03
C ALA A 297 -22.73 -1.51 17.92
N LEU A 298 -22.59 -0.97 16.71
CA LEU A 298 -22.11 0.39 16.45
C LEU A 298 -23.05 1.48 17.02
N LYS A 299 -24.35 1.19 17.18
CA LYS A 299 -25.35 2.12 17.75
C LYS A 299 -25.40 2.12 19.27
N ILE A 300 -24.64 1.26 19.96
CA ILE A 300 -24.56 1.26 21.43
C ILE A 300 -23.91 2.59 21.87
N GLU A 301 -24.57 3.33 22.75
CA GLU A 301 -24.10 4.63 23.23
C GLU A 301 -22.95 4.50 24.21
N ASP A 302 -23.02 3.54 25.15
CA ASP A 302 -21.95 3.30 26.12
C ASP A 302 -20.69 2.76 25.45
N PRO A 303 -19.55 3.48 25.51
CA PRO A 303 -18.33 3.09 24.81
C PRO A 303 -17.77 1.73 25.20
N THR A 304 -17.91 1.36 26.49
CA THR A 304 -17.40 0.08 27.02
C THR A 304 -18.25 -1.08 26.52
N ALA A 305 -19.58 -0.93 26.57
CA ALA A 305 -20.50 -1.94 26.05
C ALA A 305 -20.38 -2.09 24.51
N LYS A 306 -20.21 -0.98 23.80
CA LYS A 306 -19.94 -0.99 22.35
C LYS A 306 -18.69 -1.77 22.01
N ALA A 307 -17.57 -1.47 22.66
CA ALA A 307 -16.30 -2.16 22.45
C ALA A 307 -16.44 -3.67 22.73
N ALA A 308 -17.07 -4.04 23.85
CA ALA A 308 -17.28 -5.45 24.20
C ALA A 308 -18.15 -6.20 23.18
N ALA A 309 -19.21 -5.55 22.65
CA ALA A 309 -20.07 -6.15 21.65
C ALA A 309 -19.34 -6.37 20.32
N ILE A 310 -18.55 -5.39 19.88
CA ILE A 310 -17.74 -5.47 18.66
C ILE A 310 -16.68 -6.57 18.80
N GLU A 311 -15.95 -6.62 19.90
CA GLU A 311 -14.93 -7.64 20.14
C GLU A 311 -15.54 -9.06 20.16
N LYS A 312 -16.74 -9.22 20.75
CA LYS A 312 -17.45 -10.51 20.70
C LYS A 312 -17.77 -10.92 19.26
N LEU A 313 -18.31 -9.99 18.44
CA LEU A 313 -18.64 -10.28 17.05
C LEU A 313 -17.39 -10.59 16.22
N LYS A 314 -16.28 -9.86 16.43
CA LYS A 314 -14.98 -10.16 15.82
C LYS A 314 -14.48 -11.56 16.20
N ALA A 315 -14.57 -11.93 17.48
CA ALA A 315 -14.17 -13.26 17.93
C ALA A 315 -15.01 -14.38 17.29
N GLU A 316 -16.32 -14.18 17.17
CA GLU A 316 -17.23 -15.12 16.49
C GLU A 316 -16.90 -15.22 14.98
N PHE A 317 -16.58 -14.12 14.34
CA PHE A 317 -16.16 -14.07 12.96
C PHE A 317 -14.84 -14.81 12.75
N ASN A 318 -13.80 -14.46 13.51
CA ASN A 318 -12.46 -15.04 13.40
C ASN A 318 -12.42 -16.54 13.72
N ALA A 319 -13.32 -17.02 14.56
CA ALA A 319 -13.46 -18.46 14.81
C ALA A 319 -13.95 -19.25 13.59
N LYS A 320 -14.65 -18.59 12.67
CA LYS A 320 -15.20 -19.21 11.44
C LYS A 320 -14.34 -18.97 10.22
N VAL A 321 -13.61 -17.87 10.19
CA VAL A 321 -12.76 -17.45 9.07
C VAL A 321 -11.31 -17.29 9.56
N PRO A 322 -10.48 -18.31 9.45
CA PRO A 322 -9.07 -18.20 9.84
C PRO A 322 -8.37 -17.10 9.03
N PRO A 323 -7.61 -16.20 9.69
CA PRO A 323 -6.95 -15.07 9.05
C PRO A 323 -5.95 -15.49 7.98
N ALA A 324 -5.52 -14.54 7.16
CA ALA A 324 -4.35 -14.69 6.31
C ALA A 324 -3.08 -14.87 7.15
N THR A 325 -2.00 -15.31 6.53
CA THR A 325 -0.73 -15.62 7.17
C THR A 325 0.42 -14.88 6.49
N LEU A 326 1.59 -14.85 7.11
CA LEU A 326 2.83 -14.39 6.51
C LEU A 326 3.10 -15.05 5.14
N ALA A 327 2.72 -16.33 4.99
CA ALA A 327 2.88 -17.04 3.72
C ALA A 327 2.00 -16.45 2.61
N ASP A 328 0.80 -15.95 2.94
CA ASP A 328 -0.06 -15.26 1.97
C ASP A 328 0.54 -13.91 1.56
N VAL A 329 1.18 -13.16 2.48
CA VAL A 329 1.94 -11.93 2.15
C VAL A 329 3.08 -12.24 1.17
N VAL A 330 3.87 -13.26 1.46
CA VAL A 330 4.97 -13.69 0.58
C VAL A 330 4.43 -14.13 -0.79
N ALA A 331 3.28 -14.80 -0.87
CA ALA A 331 2.66 -15.19 -2.14
C ALA A 331 2.24 -13.97 -2.98
N GLN A 332 1.72 -12.93 -2.37
CA GLN A 332 1.39 -11.66 -3.03
C GLN A 332 2.63 -10.96 -3.56
N ILE A 333 3.70 -10.87 -2.74
CA ILE A 333 4.99 -10.31 -3.17
C ILE A 333 5.56 -11.10 -4.34
N ASP A 334 5.63 -12.44 -4.24
CA ASP A 334 6.12 -13.32 -5.31
C ASP A 334 5.35 -13.10 -6.62
N HIS A 335 4.01 -13.02 -6.55
CA HIS A 335 3.19 -12.80 -7.74
C HIS A 335 3.43 -11.41 -8.34
N ALA A 336 3.42 -10.37 -7.52
CA ALA A 336 3.68 -9.00 -7.98
C ALA A 336 5.07 -8.87 -8.64
N VAL A 337 6.10 -9.48 -8.03
CA VAL A 337 7.46 -9.52 -8.61
C VAL A 337 7.50 -10.29 -9.91
N LYS A 338 6.81 -11.43 -9.99
CA LYS A 338 6.72 -12.23 -11.23
C LYS A 338 6.08 -11.44 -12.38
N ILE A 339 5.08 -10.62 -12.10
CA ILE A 339 4.30 -9.88 -13.11
C ILE A 339 4.95 -8.55 -13.47
N GLY A 340 5.33 -7.74 -12.46
CA GLY A 340 5.85 -6.38 -12.63
C GLY A 340 7.36 -6.26 -12.59
N GLY A 341 8.06 -7.26 -12.02
CA GLY A 341 9.49 -7.21 -11.74
C GLY A 341 9.81 -6.67 -10.35
N ILE A 342 11.03 -7.01 -9.89
CA ILE A 342 11.51 -6.71 -8.53
C ILE A 342 11.55 -5.20 -8.21
N ASP A 343 11.68 -4.34 -9.21
CA ASP A 343 11.81 -2.90 -9.06
C ASP A 343 10.45 -2.17 -8.86
N HIS A 344 9.33 -2.92 -8.83
CA HIS A 344 7.98 -2.37 -8.87
C HIS A 344 7.07 -2.84 -7.74
N VAL A 345 7.64 -3.42 -6.68
CA VAL A 345 6.88 -3.96 -5.53
C VAL A 345 7.40 -3.34 -4.24
N GLY A 346 6.49 -3.02 -3.32
CA GLY A 346 6.81 -2.49 -1.99
C GLY A 346 5.77 -2.89 -0.95
N ILE A 347 5.75 -2.16 0.17
CA ILE A 347 4.93 -2.41 1.36
C ILE A 347 3.98 -1.24 1.60
N GLY A 348 2.70 -1.54 1.78
CA GLY A 348 1.67 -0.59 2.21
C GLY A 348 0.69 -1.34 3.07
N THR A 349 0.98 -1.44 4.38
CA THR A 349 0.35 -2.44 5.25
C THR A 349 -1.13 -2.25 5.45
N ASP A 350 -1.59 -1.01 5.39
CA ASP A 350 -2.97 -0.63 5.74
C ASP A 350 -3.30 -0.98 7.22
N PHE A 351 -2.25 -0.92 8.07
CA PHE A 351 -2.40 -1.15 9.51
C PHE A 351 -3.34 -0.11 10.12
N ASP A 352 -4.15 -0.55 11.07
CA ASP A 352 -5.23 0.21 11.72
C ASP A 352 -6.38 0.65 10.76
N GLY A 353 -6.32 0.33 9.43
CA GLY A 353 -7.35 0.61 8.43
C GLY A 353 -8.18 -0.60 8.01
N VAL A 354 -7.66 -1.82 8.22
CA VAL A 354 -8.34 -3.07 7.84
C VAL A 354 -8.83 -3.87 9.05
N GLY A 355 -9.85 -4.68 8.82
CA GLY A 355 -10.47 -5.47 9.90
C GLY A 355 -9.70 -6.71 10.33
N CYS A 356 -8.78 -7.18 9.51
CA CYS A 356 -7.97 -8.39 9.72
C CYS A 356 -6.61 -8.23 9.04
N VAL A 357 -5.55 -8.56 9.78
CA VAL A 357 -4.18 -8.71 9.27
C VAL A 357 -3.60 -10.06 9.71
N PRO A 358 -2.54 -10.60 9.07
CA PRO A 358 -1.89 -11.82 9.50
C PRO A 358 -1.38 -11.71 10.94
N PRO A 359 -1.79 -12.58 11.87
CA PRO A 359 -1.37 -12.49 13.30
C PRO A 359 0.15 -12.67 13.50
N ASP A 360 0.82 -13.31 12.57
CA ASP A 360 2.28 -13.50 12.54
C ASP A 360 3.04 -12.35 11.87
N LEU A 361 2.32 -11.32 11.36
CA LEU A 361 2.89 -10.09 10.77
C LEU A 361 1.98 -8.87 11.02
N ASN A 362 1.47 -8.69 12.23
CA ASN A 362 0.54 -7.62 12.60
C ASN A 362 1.21 -6.45 13.34
N SER A 363 2.49 -6.25 13.14
CA SER A 363 3.23 -5.10 13.68
C SER A 363 4.64 -5.04 13.08
N TYR A 364 5.31 -3.89 13.16
CA TYR A 364 6.61 -3.66 12.53
C TYR A 364 7.75 -4.48 13.15
N ASP A 365 7.71 -4.79 14.45
CA ASP A 365 8.68 -5.62 15.15
C ASP A 365 8.66 -7.10 14.67
N LYS A 366 7.66 -7.50 13.88
CA LYS A 366 7.57 -8.82 13.24
C LYS A 366 8.17 -8.89 11.82
N PHE A 367 8.58 -7.78 11.25
CA PHE A 367 9.18 -7.76 9.91
C PHE A 367 10.46 -8.62 9.76
N PRO A 368 11.25 -8.91 10.80
CA PRO A 368 12.30 -9.93 10.69
C PRO A 368 11.79 -11.31 10.24
N ALA A 369 10.53 -11.66 10.54
CA ALA A 369 9.92 -12.89 10.03
C ALA A 369 9.69 -12.81 8.51
N LEU A 370 9.23 -11.67 7.99
CA LEU A 370 9.08 -11.45 6.55
C LEU A 370 10.46 -11.47 5.84
N THR A 371 11.48 -10.80 6.40
CA THR A 371 12.85 -10.86 5.90
C THR A 371 13.34 -12.30 5.76
N ARG A 372 13.14 -13.10 6.80
CA ARG A 372 13.50 -14.52 6.80
C ARG A 372 12.78 -15.30 5.72
N ALA A 373 11.46 -15.10 5.59
CA ALA A 373 10.64 -15.81 4.61
C ALA A 373 11.06 -15.48 3.17
N LEU A 374 11.36 -14.21 2.89
CA LEU A 374 11.85 -13.77 1.58
C LEU A 374 13.23 -14.36 1.25
N LEU A 375 14.17 -14.37 2.21
CA LEU A 375 15.48 -15.03 2.05
C LEU A 375 15.33 -16.53 1.76
N GLN A 376 14.42 -17.22 2.47
CA GLN A 376 14.13 -18.64 2.25
C GLN A 376 13.50 -18.91 0.88
N LYS A 377 12.81 -17.94 0.31
CA LYS A 377 12.28 -17.97 -1.07
C LYS A 377 13.36 -17.72 -2.12
N GLY A 378 14.54 -17.25 -1.74
CA GLY A 378 15.66 -16.99 -2.63
C GLY A 378 15.83 -15.52 -3.05
N TYR A 379 15.08 -14.58 -2.43
CA TYR A 379 15.35 -13.16 -2.60
C TYR A 379 16.72 -12.80 -2.01
N SER A 380 17.47 -11.99 -2.71
CA SER A 380 18.74 -11.44 -2.20
C SER A 380 18.48 -10.33 -1.17
N ALA A 381 19.51 -9.98 -0.40
CA ALA A 381 19.46 -8.82 0.49
C ALA A 381 19.08 -7.52 -0.25
N GLU A 382 19.59 -7.35 -1.47
CA GLU A 382 19.27 -6.17 -2.29
C GLU A 382 17.83 -6.19 -2.81
N ASP A 383 17.29 -7.35 -3.14
CA ASP A 383 15.87 -7.48 -3.51
C ASP A 383 14.95 -7.10 -2.33
N ILE A 384 15.29 -7.54 -1.12
CA ILE A 384 14.54 -7.20 0.09
C ILE A 384 14.62 -5.70 0.39
N LYS A 385 15.78 -5.07 0.24
CA LYS A 385 15.94 -3.62 0.39
C LYS A 385 15.11 -2.85 -0.65
N LYS A 386 15.01 -3.35 -1.88
CA LYS A 386 14.13 -2.76 -2.90
C LYS A 386 12.66 -2.84 -2.49
N ILE A 387 12.19 -4.02 -2.08
CA ILE A 387 10.80 -4.25 -1.63
C ILE A 387 10.48 -3.37 -0.40
N TYR A 388 11.37 -3.29 0.57
CA TYR A 388 11.11 -2.56 1.82
C TYR A 388 11.00 -1.05 1.61
N GLY A 389 11.67 -0.46 0.63
CA GLY A 389 11.52 0.98 0.40
C GLY A 389 12.30 1.53 -0.80
N GLY A 390 13.34 0.81 -1.28
CA GLY A 390 14.16 1.27 -2.40
C GLY A 390 13.33 1.61 -3.64
N ASN A 391 12.30 0.81 -3.93
CA ASN A 391 11.41 1.02 -5.07
C ASN A 391 10.54 2.27 -4.90
N LEU A 392 10.01 2.52 -3.69
CA LEU A 392 9.25 3.75 -3.43
C LEU A 392 10.16 4.98 -3.51
N LEU A 393 11.36 4.94 -2.93
CA LEU A 393 12.34 6.04 -3.03
C LEU A 393 12.66 6.37 -4.49
N ARG A 394 12.78 5.36 -5.34
CA ARG A 394 12.96 5.55 -6.79
C ARG A 394 11.76 6.27 -7.42
N VAL A 395 10.53 5.85 -7.09
CA VAL A 395 9.31 6.50 -7.59
C VAL A 395 9.23 7.94 -7.11
N MET A 396 9.43 8.20 -5.81
CA MET A 396 9.41 9.56 -5.26
C MET A 396 10.41 10.47 -5.98
N ARG A 397 11.66 10.04 -6.16
CA ARG A 397 12.69 10.82 -6.88
C ARG A 397 12.29 11.10 -8.33
N ALA A 398 11.64 10.16 -9.01
CA ALA A 398 11.17 10.37 -10.37
C ALA A 398 10.02 11.39 -10.43
N VAL A 399 9.10 11.36 -9.47
CA VAL A 399 8.02 12.35 -9.33
C VAL A 399 8.58 13.74 -9.00
N GLU A 400 9.52 13.84 -8.06
CA GLU A 400 10.22 15.08 -7.72
C GLU A 400 11.00 15.63 -8.92
N GLN A 401 11.66 14.77 -9.71
CA GLN A 401 12.36 15.18 -10.92
C GLN A 401 11.38 15.74 -11.95
N ARG A 402 10.24 15.07 -12.16
CA ARG A 402 9.21 15.54 -13.08
C ARG A 402 8.65 16.90 -12.67
N ALA A 403 8.43 17.13 -11.37
CA ALA A 403 8.00 18.43 -10.87
C ALA A 403 9.04 19.55 -11.16
N ARG A 404 10.33 19.26 -10.99
CA ARG A 404 11.39 20.21 -11.35
C ARG A 404 11.36 20.57 -12.83
N GLU A 405 11.11 19.62 -13.72
CA GLU A 405 10.95 19.83 -15.15
C GLU A 405 9.72 20.69 -15.49
N LEU A 406 8.64 20.52 -14.71
CA LEU A 406 7.38 21.26 -14.87
C LEU A 406 7.34 22.60 -14.12
N LYS A 407 8.41 22.99 -13.42
CA LYS A 407 8.45 24.18 -12.56
C LYS A 407 8.03 25.49 -13.28
N ALA A 408 8.32 25.61 -14.56
CA ALA A 408 7.94 26.77 -15.37
C ALA A 408 6.49 26.69 -15.91
N THR A 409 5.82 25.55 -15.75
CA THR A 409 4.43 25.38 -16.19
C THR A 409 3.51 26.14 -15.23
N PRO A 410 2.61 26.99 -15.73
CA PRO A 410 1.64 27.69 -14.88
C PRO A 410 0.74 26.70 -14.12
N ALA A 411 0.31 27.09 -12.93
CA ALA A 411 -0.68 26.36 -12.15
C ALA A 411 -2.01 26.26 -12.93
N LEU A 412 -2.64 25.11 -12.88
CA LEU A 412 -3.95 24.93 -13.51
C LEU A 412 -5.04 25.63 -12.69
N HIS A 413 -6.04 26.14 -13.38
CA HIS A 413 -7.20 26.85 -12.81
C HIS A 413 -8.52 26.21 -13.29
N ALA A 414 -8.51 24.88 -13.49
CA ALA A 414 -9.71 24.17 -13.89
C ALA A 414 -10.76 24.21 -12.75
N GLU A 415 -12.00 24.35 -13.14
CA GLU A 415 -13.18 24.27 -12.27
C GLU A 415 -14.13 23.22 -12.87
N ILE A 416 -14.93 22.57 -12.04
CA ILE A 416 -16.01 21.74 -12.54
C ILE A 416 -17.09 22.68 -13.05
N THR A 417 -17.32 22.64 -14.37
CA THR A 417 -18.49 23.28 -14.97
C THR A 417 -19.65 22.30 -14.91
N GLU A 418 -20.76 22.69 -14.28
CA GLU A 418 -22.00 21.93 -14.22
C GLU A 418 -22.52 21.41 -15.57
#